data_6f0488d1d26412615c42a95e17c2a3c0
#
_entry.id   6f0488d1d26412615c42a95e17c2a3c0
#
_cell.length_a   1.000
_cell.length_b   1.000
_cell.length_c   1.000
_cell.angle_alpha   90.00
_cell.angle_beta   90.00
_cell.angle_gamma   90.00
#
_symmetry.space_group_name_H-M   'P 1'
#
loop_
_entity.id
_entity.type
_entity.pdbx_description
1 polymer ?
#
loop_
_entity_poly.entity_id
_entity_poly.type
_entity_poly.pdbx_seq_one_letter_code
_entity_poly.pdbx_strand_id
1 'polypeptide(L)'
;VEKFYIFFNPRFSIFRCKKVHGRWCFAFFSKNVPDKFITHEHIDPITNKKSYTYEAIDLKTLPEDDWRTEEETTEFGIGWVPLGGYCSIAGMIDESMNLGQMQQEPQPWEFRSKPAWQRLIVMVGGVVMNVVLAYFIYTGLLISQGEQYLPTSEVNRYGIMTDSLGRELGFRDGDKIISIDGNHVEKFYDITMELL
;
A
#
# COMPACT_ATOMS: atom_id res chain seq x y z
N VAL A 1 7.15 -4.15 14.31
CA VAL A 1 6.29 -4.94 13.41
C VAL A 1 6.17 -6.33 14.00
N GLU A 2 4.94 -6.78 14.27
CA GLU A 2 4.70 -8.13 14.81
C GLU A 2 4.61 -9.16 13.70
N LYS A 3 3.83 -8.86 12.66
CA LYS A 3 3.62 -9.78 11.53
C LYS A 3 3.80 -9.03 10.21
N PHE A 4 4.45 -9.67 9.26
CA PHE A 4 4.59 -9.19 7.88
C PHE A 4 4.29 -10.33 6.92
N TYR A 5 3.22 -10.21 6.16
CA TYR A 5 2.77 -11.23 5.23
C TYR A 5 2.60 -10.67 3.82
N ILE A 6 3.13 -11.37 2.83
CA ILE A 6 3.03 -10.96 1.42
C ILE A 6 1.61 -11.23 0.90
N PHE A 7 0.99 -12.34 1.27
CA PHE A 7 -0.38 -12.68 0.90
C PHE A 7 -1.26 -12.89 2.13
N PHE A 8 -2.57 -12.78 1.96
CA PHE A 8 -3.52 -13.01 3.04
C PHE A 8 -3.53 -14.48 3.48
N ASN A 9 -3.60 -14.71 4.79
CA ASN A 9 -3.53 -16.04 5.40
C ASN A 9 -4.67 -16.30 6.40
N PRO A 10 -5.94 -16.34 5.98
CA PRO A 10 -7.08 -16.33 6.90
C PRO A 10 -7.17 -17.57 7.84
N ARG A 11 -6.56 -18.68 7.52
CA ARG A 11 -6.59 -19.90 8.36
C ARG A 11 -5.24 -20.55 8.53
N PHE A 12 -4.42 -20.53 7.48
CA PHE A 12 -3.10 -21.12 7.48
C PHE A 12 -2.16 -20.31 6.56
N SER A 13 -0.87 -20.52 6.74
CA SER A 13 0.17 -19.91 5.92
C SER A 13 0.90 -20.99 5.12
N ILE A 14 1.26 -20.69 3.86
CA ILE A 14 2.08 -21.58 3.04
C ILE A 14 3.48 -21.67 3.65
N PHE A 15 4.03 -20.52 4.02
CA PHE A 15 5.34 -20.42 4.64
C PHE A 15 5.30 -19.35 5.70
N ARG A 16 6.01 -19.58 6.80
CA ARG A 16 6.30 -18.54 7.78
C ARG A 16 7.60 -18.82 8.49
N CYS A 17 8.25 -17.75 8.93
CA CYS A 17 9.46 -17.81 9.73
C CYS A 17 9.48 -16.72 10.80
N LYS A 18 10.07 -17.05 11.93
CA LYS A 18 10.28 -16.12 13.04
C LYS A 18 11.56 -16.48 13.76
N LYS A 19 12.23 -15.48 14.29
CA LYS A 19 13.39 -15.70 15.13
C LYS A 19 12.92 -15.83 16.58
N VAL A 20 13.08 -17.01 17.20
CA VAL A 20 12.70 -17.31 18.59
C VAL A 20 13.97 -17.66 19.36
N HIS A 21 14.24 -16.97 20.47
CA HIS A 21 15.44 -17.16 21.29
C HIS A 21 16.76 -17.23 20.48
N GLY A 22 16.86 -16.34 19.47
CA GLY A 22 18.07 -16.27 18.62
C GLY A 22 18.14 -17.29 17.48
N ARG A 23 17.23 -18.26 17.40
CA ARG A 23 17.16 -19.29 16.34
C ARG A 23 16.04 -19.00 15.37
N TRP A 24 16.28 -19.23 14.07
CA TRP A 24 15.24 -19.14 13.07
C TRP A 24 14.37 -20.39 13.08
N CYS A 25 13.08 -20.21 13.35
CA CYS A 25 12.05 -21.23 13.26
C CYS A 25 11.29 -21.07 11.95
N PHE A 26 11.11 -22.17 11.22
CA PHE A 26 10.41 -22.20 9.93
C PHE A 26 9.22 -23.13 10.03
N ALA A 27 8.11 -22.74 9.45
CA ALA A 27 6.91 -23.59 9.36
C ALA A 27 6.30 -23.51 7.95
N PHE A 28 5.97 -24.67 7.43
CA PHE A 28 5.33 -24.81 6.11
C PHE A 28 3.92 -25.37 6.28
N PHE A 29 2.98 -24.86 5.50
CA PHE A 29 1.56 -25.27 5.51
C PHE A 29 0.99 -25.39 6.92
N SER A 30 1.33 -24.43 7.77
CA SER A 30 0.97 -24.44 9.18
C SER A 30 -0.21 -23.52 9.48
N LYS A 31 -1.02 -23.92 10.46
CA LYS A 31 -2.10 -23.06 10.99
C LYS A 31 -1.48 -21.78 11.57
N ASN A 32 -2.23 -20.69 11.48
CA ASN A 32 -1.83 -19.45 12.09
C ASN A 32 -1.65 -19.62 13.60
N VAL A 33 -0.68 -18.89 14.15
CA VAL A 33 -0.51 -18.84 15.60
C VAL A 33 -1.71 -18.12 16.20
N PRO A 34 -2.38 -18.71 17.20
CA PRO A 34 -3.47 -18.02 17.90
C PRO A 34 -3.00 -16.70 18.50
N ASP A 35 -3.91 -15.77 18.65
CA ASP A 35 -3.62 -14.50 19.29
C ASP A 35 -3.19 -14.70 20.75
N LYS A 36 -2.50 -13.71 21.30
CA LYS A 36 -2.03 -13.68 22.70
C LYS A 36 -3.17 -13.48 23.69
N PHE A 37 -4.35 -13.13 23.19
CA PHE A 37 -5.53 -12.84 24.00
C PHE A 37 -6.65 -13.81 23.69
N ILE A 38 -7.28 -14.32 24.75
CA ILE A 38 -8.51 -15.08 24.67
C ILE A 38 -9.66 -14.06 24.75
N THR A 39 -10.52 -14.06 23.73
CA THR A 39 -11.69 -13.17 23.70
C THR A 39 -12.90 -13.90 24.26
N HIS A 40 -13.47 -13.40 25.34
CA HIS A 40 -14.73 -13.87 25.92
C HIS A 40 -15.84 -12.91 25.48
N GLU A 41 -16.83 -13.44 24.76
CA GLU A 41 -18.03 -12.71 24.39
C GLU A 41 -19.06 -12.81 25.52
N HIS A 42 -19.47 -11.68 26.04
CA HIS A 42 -20.55 -11.57 27.03
C HIS A 42 -21.73 -10.82 26.43
N ILE A 43 -22.89 -11.47 26.42
CA ILE A 43 -24.14 -10.86 25.94
C ILE A 43 -24.95 -10.44 27.18
N ASP A 44 -25.20 -9.16 27.33
CA ASP A 44 -26.07 -8.63 28.39
C ASP A 44 -27.52 -9.11 28.10
N PRO A 45 -28.11 -9.89 29.02
CA PRO A 45 -29.43 -10.46 28.80
C PRO A 45 -30.57 -9.42 28.76
N ILE A 46 -30.33 -8.19 29.24
CA ILE A 46 -31.33 -7.13 29.28
C ILE A 46 -31.26 -6.24 28.05
N THR A 47 -30.04 -5.83 27.66
CA THR A 47 -29.83 -4.86 26.56
C THR A 47 -29.48 -5.50 25.25
N ASN A 48 -29.26 -6.82 25.21
CA ASN A 48 -28.77 -7.58 24.06
C ASN A 48 -27.48 -7.02 23.43
N LYS A 49 -26.74 -6.24 24.23
CA LYS A 49 -25.48 -5.60 23.81
C LYS A 49 -24.33 -6.59 24.04
N LYS A 50 -23.51 -6.78 23.01
CA LYS A 50 -22.31 -7.59 23.08
C LYS A 50 -21.19 -6.78 23.73
N SER A 51 -20.58 -7.32 24.75
CA SER A 51 -19.34 -6.85 25.35
C SER A 51 -18.26 -7.91 25.21
N TYR A 52 -17.02 -7.49 25.00
CA TYR A 52 -15.88 -8.37 24.84
C TYR A 52 -14.90 -8.16 25.97
N THR A 53 -14.54 -9.21 26.66
CA THR A 53 -13.48 -9.21 27.67
C THR A 53 -12.29 -9.96 27.10
N TYR A 54 -11.10 -9.38 27.26
CA TYR A 54 -9.85 -9.94 26.74
C TYR A 54 -8.98 -10.40 27.90
N GLU A 55 -8.66 -11.67 27.92
CA GLU A 55 -7.77 -12.29 28.88
C GLU A 55 -6.43 -12.60 28.21
N ALA A 56 -5.33 -12.07 28.76
CA ALA A 56 -4.00 -12.35 28.26
C ALA A 56 -3.58 -13.79 28.63
N ILE A 57 -3.03 -14.50 27.65
CA ILE A 57 -2.45 -15.83 27.90
C ILE A 57 -1.13 -15.62 28.67
N ASP A 58 -0.93 -16.40 29.74
CA ASP A 58 0.34 -16.38 30.43
C ASP A 58 1.42 -17.03 29.56
N LEU A 59 2.29 -16.21 29.00
CA LEU A 59 3.35 -16.63 28.09
C LEU A 59 4.35 -17.60 28.75
N LYS A 60 4.44 -17.58 30.09
CA LYS A 60 5.34 -18.48 30.84
C LYS A 60 4.87 -19.94 30.88
N THR A 61 3.58 -20.17 30.60
CA THR A 61 3.01 -21.51 30.54
C THR A 61 3.17 -22.19 29.18
N LEU A 62 3.63 -21.42 28.16
CA LEU A 62 3.83 -21.92 26.82
C LEU A 62 5.16 -22.65 26.67
N PRO A 63 5.27 -23.63 25.74
CA PRO A 63 6.54 -24.23 25.39
C PRO A 63 7.56 -23.17 24.93
N GLU A 64 8.84 -23.41 25.20
CA GLU A 64 9.93 -22.48 24.79
C GLU A 64 9.98 -22.24 23.27
N ASP A 65 9.54 -23.21 22.48
CA ASP A 65 9.47 -23.12 21.02
C ASP A 65 8.23 -22.37 20.50
N ASP A 66 7.32 -21.94 21.38
CA ASP A 66 6.13 -21.22 20.96
C ASP A 66 6.48 -19.83 20.45
N TRP A 67 6.00 -19.51 19.24
CA TRP A 67 6.29 -18.24 18.57
C TRP A 67 5.75 -17.01 19.30
N ARG A 68 4.83 -17.19 20.23
CA ARG A 68 4.26 -16.13 21.08
C ARG A 68 5.19 -15.69 22.21
N THR A 69 6.17 -16.53 22.60
CA THR A 69 7.09 -16.23 23.70
C THR A 69 8.06 -15.09 23.39
N GLU A 70 8.36 -14.88 22.11
CA GLU A 70 9.25 -13.80 21.65
C GLU A 70 8.46 -12.65 21.07
N GLU A 71 8.42 -11.51 21.77
CA GLU A 71 7.60 -10.34 21.39
C GLU A 71 8.32 -9.36 20.48
N GLU A 72 9.65 -9.29 20.58
CA GLU A 72 10.44 -8.27 19.87
C GLU A 72 10.75 -8.64 18.42
N THR A 73 10.56 -9.89 18.02
CA THR A 73 10.89 -10.34 16.67
C THR A 73 9.67 -10.41 15.75
N THR A 74 9.88 -10.01 14.50
CA THR A 74 8.83 -10.03 13.47
C THR A 74 8.61 -11.44 12.92
N GLU A 75 7.36 -11.84 12.80
CA GLU A 75 6.94 -13.01 12.05
C GLU A 75 6.78 -12.64 10.57
N PHE A 76 7.54 -13.26 9.70
CA PHE A 76 7.42 -13.12 8.25
C PHE A 76 6.71 -14.32 7.67
N GLY A 77 5.85 -14.09 6.68
CA GLY A 77 5.13 -15.18 6.06
C GLY A 77 4.61 -14.92 4.66
N ILE A 78 4.17 -16.02 4.05
CA ILE A 78 3.48 -16.04 2.77
C ILE A 78 2.14 -16.73 3.00
N GLY A 79 1.06 -15.99 2.82
CA GLY A 79 -0.29 -16.51 2.85
C GLY A 79 -0.63 -17.27 1.57
N TRP A 80 -1.84 -17.77 1.48
CA TRP A 80 -2.29 -18.55 0.32
C TRP A 80 -3.28 -17.77 -0.58
N VAL A 81 -3.77 -16.61 -0.12
CA VAL A 81 -4.74 -15.80 -0.88
C VAL A 81 -4.01 -14.62 -1.53
N PRO A 82 -3.82 -14.59 -2.86
CA PRO A 82 -3.02 -13.57 -3.55
C PRO A 82 -3.79 -12.25 -3.77
N LEU A 83 -4.55 -11.80 -2.78
CA LEU A 83 -5.32 -10.53 -2.85
C LEU A 83 -4.61 -9.36 -2.18
N GLY A 84 -3.35 -9.50 -1.82
CA GLY A 84 -2.56 -8.50 -1.12
C GLY A 84 -1.94 -9.06 0.15
N GLY A 85 -1.09 -8.27 0.79
CA GLY A 85 -0.45 -8.62 2.05
C GLY A 85 -0.87 -7.69 3.19
N TYR A 86 -0.36 -7.96 4.38
CA TYR A 86 -0.59 -7.10 5.53
C TYR A 86 0.64 -7.01 6.43
N CYS A 87 0.67 -5.95 7.21
CA CYS A 87 1.68 -5.70 8.22
C CYS A 87 0.98 -5.33 9.53
N SER A 88 1.18 -6.13 10.57
CA SER A 88 0.67 -5.84 11.90
C SER A 88 1.74 -5.11 12.73
N ILE A 89 1.36 -3.98 13.30
CA ILE A 89 2.26 -3.14 14.10
C ILE A 89 1.78 -3.15 15.55
N ALA A 90 2.66 -3.54 16.48
CA ALA A 90 2.35 -3.55 17.91
C ALA A 90 1.84 -2.19 18.40
N GLY A 91 0.73 -2.18 19.13
CA GLY A 91 0.14 -0.96 19.69
C GLY A 91 -0.54 -0.04 18.67
N MET A 92 -0.85 -0.54 17.47
CA MET A 92 -1.65 0.13 16.46
C MET A 92 -2.97 -0.63 16.28
N ILE A 93 -4.09 0.09 16.26
CA ILE A 93 -5.37 -0.50 15.91
C ILE A 93 -5.40 -0.66 14.38
N ASP A 94 -5.33 -1.88 13.95
CA ASP A 94 -5.46 -2.27 12.55
C ASP A 94 -6.77 -3.05 12.33
N GLU A 95 -6.95 -3.58 11.14
CA GLU A 95 -8.13 -4.39 10.78
C GLU A 95 -8.25 -5.67 11.62
N SER A 96 -7.17 -6.11 12.28
CA SER A 96 -7.17 -7.28 13.18
C SER A 96 -7.84 -7.00 14.54
N MET A 97 -8.12 -5.73 14.84
CA MET A 97 -8.82 -5.28 16.06
C MET A 97 -8.28 -5.88 17.36
N ASN A 98 -6.96 -5.90 17.55
CA ASN A 98 -6.34 -6.38 18.79
C ASN A 98 -6.62 -5.43 19.99
N LEU A 99 -7.91 -5.30 20.35
CA LEU A 99 -8.38 -4.45 21.43
C LEU A 99 -7.82 -4.89 22.80
N GLY A 100 -7.53 -6.18 22.97
CA GLY A 100 -6.92 -6.70 24.19
C GLY A 100 -5.54 -6.12 24.48
N GLN A 101 -4.72 -5.91 23.46
CA GLN A 101 -3.41 -5.27 23.61
C GLN A 101 -3.53 -3.79 24.01
N MET A 102 -4.57 -3.12 23.52
CA MET A 102 -4.79 -1.69 23.82
C MET A 102 -5.24 -1.41 25.27
N GLN A 103 -5.76 -2.43 25.96
CA GLN A 103 -6.18 -2.32 27.37
C GLN A 103 -5.00 -2.42 28.34
N GLN A 104 -3.85 -2.91 27.87
CA GLN A 104 -2.63 -2.99 28.69
C GLN A 104 -1.81 -1.71 28.63
N GLU A 105 -0.92 -1.55 29.61
CA GLU A 105 0.04 -0.44 29.61
C GLU A 105 0.94 -0.46 28.38
N PRO A 106 1.20 0.72 27.75
CA PRO A 106 2.03 0.81 26.55
C PRO A 106 3.45 0.30 26.81
N GLN A 107 3.89 -0.65 26.01
CA GLN A 107 5.27 -1.13 26.09
C GLN A 107 6.22 -0.22 25.26
N PRO A 108 7.52 -0.13 25.64
CA PRO A 108 8.47 0.78 24.98
C PRO A 108 8.65 0.54 23.48
N TRP A 109 8.41 -0.67 22.99
CA TRP A 109 8.54 -1.04 21.56
C TRP A 109 7.26 -0.81 20.74
N GLU A 110 6.14 -0.52 21.41
CA GLU A 110 4.85 -0.32 20.73
C GLU A 110 4.79 1.02 19.99
N PHE A 111 3.97 1.06 18.93
CA PHE A 111 3.75 2.26 18.12
C PHE A 111 3.22 3.43 18.95
N ARG A 112 2.30 3.18 19.90
CA ARG A 112 1.69 4.21 20.75
C ARG A 112 2.67 4.87 21.72
N SER A 113 3.78 4.19 22.06
CA SER A 113 4.82 4.72 22.95
C SER A 113 5.85 5.59 22.23
N LYS A 114 5.87 5.58 20.89
CA LYS A 114 6.85 6.31 20.09
C LYS A 114 6.47 7.79 19.92
N PRO A 115 7.45 8.70 19.81
CA PRO A 115 7.21 10.12 19.59
C PRO A 115 6.44 10.36 18.28
N ALA A 116 5.69 11.47 18.22
CA ALA A 116 4.77 11.77 17.12
C ALA A 116 5.41 11.73 15.72
N TRP A 117 6.66 12.22 15.60
CA TRP A 117 7.36 12.24 14.31
C TRP A 117 7.68 10.83 13.77
N GLN A 118 8.03 9.87 14.65
CA GLN A 118 8.26 8.48 14.23
C GLN A 118 6.95 7.82 13.79
N ARG A 119 5.85 8.09 14.50
CA ARG A 119 4.52 7.62 14.11
C ARG A 119 4.10 8.20 12.76
N LEU A 120 4.40 9.48 12.53
CA LEU A 120 4.13 10.12 11.24
C LEU A 120 4.90 9.45 10.10
N ILE A 121 6.19 9.16 10.27
CA ILE A 121 7.01 8.47 9.25
C ILE A 121 6.41 7.11 8.89
N VAL A 122 5.99 6.33 9.88
CA VAL A 122 5.38 5.02 9.63
C VAL A 122 4.08 5.16 8.83
N MET A 123 3.22 6.12 9.18
CA MET A 123 1.94 6.33 8.48
C MET A 123 2.12 6.85 7.05
N VAL A 124 3.06 7.78 6.86
CA VAL A 124 3.32 8.38 5.54
C VAL A 124 4.17 7.47 4.65
N GLY A 125 4.93 6.55 5.25
CA GLY A 125 5.87 5.68 4.54
C GLY A 125 5.25 4.90 3.37
N GLY A 126 4.01 4.42 3.53
CA GLY A 126 3.29 3.73 2.46
C GLY A 126 3.02 4.63 1.24
N VAL A 127 2.60 5.87 1.48
CA VAL A 127 2.34 6.85 0.41
C VAL A 127 3.65 7.22 -0.30
N VAL A 128 4.72 7.46 0.46
CA VAL A 128 6.04 7.76 -0.10
C VAL A 128 6.53 6.61 -1.00
N MET A 129 6.40 5.36 -0.55
CA MET A 129 6.79 4.20 -1.35
C MET A 129 5.97 4.06 -2.63
N ASN A 130 4.67 4.38 -2.59
CA ASN A 130 3.84 4.38 -3.79
C ASN A 130 4.30 5.45 -4.80
N VAL A 131 4.65 6.65 -4.34
CA VAL A 131 5.19 7.71 -5.21
C VAL A 131 6.52 7.28 -5.83
N VAL A 132 7.42 6.72 -5.03
CA VAL A 132 8.72 6.22 -5.50
C VAL A 132 8.52 5.11 -6.54
N LEU A 133 7.63 4.17 -6.27
CA LEU A 133 7.32 3.08 -7.21
C LEU A 133 6.73 3.61 -8.52
N ALA A 134 5.77 4.54 -8.44
CA ALA A 134 5.17 5.17 -9.60
C ALA A 134 6.22 5.89 -10.45
N TYR A 135 7.16 6.60 -9.80
CA TYR A 135 8.27 7.25 -10.50
C TYR A 135 9.13 6.26 -11.28
N PHE A 136 9.52 5.14 -10.67
CA PHE A 136 10.32 4.11 -11.34
C PHE A 136 9.58 3.44 -12.49
N ILE A 137 8.30 3.12 -12.30
CA ILE A 137 7.47 2.52 -13.36
C ILE A 137 7.33 3.49 -14.52
N TYR A 138 7.00 4.75 -14.25
CA TYR A 138 6.83 5.76 -15.29
C TYR A 138 8.13 6.02 -16.06
N THR A 139 9.25 6.15 -15.33
CA THR A 139 10.57 6.28 -15.97
C THR A 139 10.92 5.08 -16.84
N GLY A 140 10.65 3.87 -16.36
CA GLY A 140 10.86 2.65 -17.12
C GLY A 140 10.01 2.59 -18.40
N LEU A 141 8.75 3.02 -18.33
CA LEU A 141 7.88 3.11 -19.51
C LEU A 141 8.39 4.14 -20.52
N LEU A 142 8.82 5.33 -20.06
CA LEU A 142 9.38 6.36 -20.94
C LEU A 142 10.65 5.90 -21.64
N ILE A 143 11.55 5.21 -20.94
CA ILE A 143 12.77 4.65 -21.53
C ILE A 143 12.43 3.55 -22.56
N SER A 144 11.42 2.72 -22.28
CA SER A 144 11.04 1.60 -23.15
C SER A 144 10.25 2.01 -24.38
N GLN A 145 9.32 2.95 -24.25
CA GLN A 145 8.38 3.33 -25.31
C GLN A 145 8.69 4.69 -25.94
N GLY A 146 9.54 5.50 -25.28
CA GLY A 146 9.77 6.88 -25.67
C GLY A 146 8.57 7.78 -25.39
N GLU A 147 8.68 9.03 -25.78
CA GLU A 147 7.58 9.99 -25.68
C GLU A 147 6.60 9.78 -26.84
N GLN A 148 5.35 9.48 -26.55
CA GLN A 148 4.31 9.39 -27.57
C GLN A 148 3.77 10.79 -27.85
N TYR A 149 3.93 11.23 -29.06
CA TYR A 149 3.37 12.50 -29.53
C TYR A 149 2.56 12.28 -30.81
N LEU A 150 1.63 13.18 -31.08
CA LEU A 150 0.87 13.20 -32.30
C LEU A 150 1.67 13.98 -33.37
N PRO A 151 2.19 13.32 -34.42
CA PRO A 151 2.88 14.02 -35.49
C PRO A 151 1.96 14.97 -36.25
N THR A 152 2.42 16.18 -36.54
CA THR A 152 1.65 17.16 -37.35
C THR A 152 1.31 16.60 -38.73
N SER A 153 2.13 15.75 -39.29
CA SER A 153 1.88 15.06 -40.56
C SER A 153 0.62 14.19 -40.57
N GLU A 154 0.36 13.47 -39.45
CA GLU A 154 -0.86 12.65 -39.32
C GLU A 154 -2.11 13.51 -39.12
N VAL A 155 -2.01 14.61 -38.37
CA VAL A 155 -3.11 15.57 -38.23
C VAL A 155 -3.42 16.22 -39.57
N ASN A 156 -2.40 16.61 -40.32
CA ASN A 156 -2.55 17.23 -41.62
C ASN A 156 -3.15 16.29 -42.70
N ARG A 157 -3.19 14.98 -42.44
CA ARG A 157 -3.87 14.03 -43.32
C ARG A 157 -5.38 14.24 -43.34
N TYR A 158 -5.95 14.60 -42.19
CA TYR A 158 -7.39 14.82 -42.01
C TYR A 158 -7.75 16.31 -41.89
N GLY A 159 -6.77 17.16 -41.57
CA GLY A 159 -6.95 18.56 -41.22
C GLY A 159 -7.35 18.76 -39.77
N ILE A 160 -7.22 20.02 -39.28
CA ILE A 160 -7.64 20.40 -37.94
C ILE A 160 -9.14 20.59 -37.84
N MET A 161 -9.68 20.37 -36.63
CA MET A 161 -11.02 20.82 -36.27
C MET A 161 -10.91 22.08 -35.43
N THR A 162 -11.58 23.12 -35.80
CA THR A 162 -11.53 24.44 -35.14
C THR A 162 -12.69 24.63 -34.19
N ASP A 163 -12.40 25.12 -33.00
CA ASP A 163 -13.38 25.61 -32.04
C ASP A 163 -13.84 27.06 -32.38
N SER A 164 -14.61 27.68 -31.49
CA SER A 164 -15.08 29.06 -31.66
C SER A 164 -13.95 30.06 -31.73
N LEU A 165 -12.92 29.89 -30.89
CA LEU A 165 -11.74 30.77 -30.81
C LEU A 165 -10.88 30.64 -32.06
N GLY A 166 -10.62 29.42 -32.51
CA GLY A 166 -9.87 29.17 -33.74
C GLY A 166 -10.56 29.80 -34.99
N ARG A 167 -11.90 29.78 -35.05
CA ARG A 167 -12.64 30.43 -36.13
C ARG A 167 -12.52 31.94 -36.09
N GLU A 168 -12.50 32.56 -34.90
CA GLU A 168 -12.26 34.01 -34.75
C GLU A 168 -10.86 34.41 -35.21
N LEU A 169 -9.87 33.53 -35.04
CA LEU A 169 -8.51 33.68 -35.53
C LEU A 169 -8.36 33.41 -37.04
N GLY A 170 -9.45 32.97 -37.71
CA GLY A 170 -9.49 32.75 -39.15
C GLY A 170 -9.24 31.29 -39.61
N PHE A 171 -9.04 30.35 -38.69
CA PHE A 171 -8.89 28.92 -39.02
C PHE A 171 -10.23 28.29 -39.43
N ARG A 172 -10.17 27.31 -40.31
CA ARG A 172 -11.34 26.56 -40.77
C ARG A 172 -11.15 25.07 -40.57
N ASP A 173 -12.24 24.34 -40.38
CA ASP A 173 -12.20 22.89 -40.30
C ASP A 173 -11.62 22.32 -41.61
N GLY A 174 -10.63 21.43 -41.45
CA GLY A 174 -9.89 20.86 -42.58
C GLY A 174 -8.61 21.60 -42.96
N ASP A 175 -8.29 22.72 -42.35
CA ASP A 175 -7.02 23.41 -42.59
C ASP A 175 -5.83 22.53 -42.17
N LYS A 176 -4.69 22.72 -42.88
CA LYS A 176 -3.43 22.03 -42.62
C LYS A 176 -2.38 23.01 -42.17
N ILE A 177 -1.78 22.70 -41.00
CA ILE A 177 -0.71 23.51 -40.44
C ILE A 177 0.62 23.02 -41.06
N ILE A 178 1.29 23.88 -41.80
CA ILE A 178 2.54 23.57 -42.53
C ILE A 178 3.74 24.07 -41.73
N SER A 179 3.65 25.32 -41.24
CA SER A 179 4.73 25.94 -40.46
C SER A 179 4.16 27.07 -39.62
N ILE A 180 4.88 27.41 -38.55
CA ILE A 180 4.61 28.60 -37.72
C ILE A 180 5.87 29.45 -37.77
N ASP A 181 5.74 30.72 -38.11
CA ASP A 181 6.85 31.68 -38.29
C ASP A 181 8.02 31.15 -39.14
N GLY A 182 7.68 30.31 -40.14
CA GLY A 182 8.68 29.71 -41.04
C GLY A 182 9.33 28.42 -40.50
N ASN A 183 9.06 28.04 -39.28
CA ASN A 183 9.56 26.80 -38.68
C ASN A 183 8.57 25.65 -38.93
N HIS A 184 9.10 24.50 -39.34
CA HIS A 184 8.31 23.29 -39.49
C HIS A 184 8.04 22.65 -38.11
N VAL A 185 6.77 22.42 -37.80
CA VAL A 185 6.37 21.87 -36.50
C VAL A 185 6.15 20.36 -36.64
N GLU A 186 6.98 19.58 -35.99
CA GLU A 186 6.89 18.12 -36.00
C GLU A 186 5.80 17.57 -35.08
N LYS A 187 5.69 18.15 -33.89
CA LYS A 187 4.71 17.73 -32.88
C LYS A 187 3.51 18.66 -32.85
N PHE A 188 2.32 18.12 -32.95
CA PHE A 188 1.10 18.93 -32.92
C PHE A 188 0.93 19.75 -31.62
N TYR A 189 1.44 19.24 -30.50
CA TYR A 189 1.42 19.93 -29.22
C TYR A 189 2.25 21.22 -29.20
N ASP A 190 3.36 21.26 -29.93
CA ASP A 190 4.25 22.42 -29.97
C ASP A 190 3.58 23.64 -30.60
N ILE A 191 2.55 23.42 -31.44
CA ILE A 191 1.73 24.49 -32.03
C ILE A 191 1.09 25.37 -30.94
N THR A 192 0.54 24.72 -29.90
CA THR A 192 -0.07 25.47 -28.79
C THR A 192 0.94 26.24 -27.97
N MET A 193 2.18 25.73 -27.85
CA MET A 193 3.26 26.40 -27.11
C MET A 193 3.87 27.57 -27.88
N GLU A 194 3.88 27.53 -29.20
CA GLU A 194 4.41 28.63 -30.03
C GLU A 194 3.37 29.75 -30.29
N LEU A 195 2.08 29.47 -30.09
CA LEU A 195 1.00 30.46 -30.23
C LEU A 195 0.71 31.23 -28.93
N LEU A 196 1.24 30.81 -27.78
CA LEU A 196 1.08 31.44 -26.45
C LEU A 196 2.25 32.34 -26.12
#